data_2cfe058e28164057b3a48fbe4015eb9a
#
_entry.id   2cfe058e28164057b3a48fbe4015eb9a
#
_cell.length_a   1.000
_cell.length_b   1.000
_cell.length_c   1.000
_cell.angle_alpha   90.00
_cell.angle_beta   90.00
_cell.angle_gamma   90.00
#
_symmetry.space_group_name_H-M   'P 1'
#
loop_
_entity.id
_entity.type
_entity.pdbx_description
1 polymer ?
#
loop_
_entity_poly.entity_id
_entity_poly.type
_entity_poly.pdbx_seq_one_letter_code
_entity_poly.pdbx_strand_id
1 'polypeptide(L)'
;MSADANIKTIMSVYEAFGRGDVAAILDAVTDDVDWAAEAAGAAAPWYGVRHGKDGVAAFFAEFGSTMEVEEFTPVSIAANDTDVLSVVRFRAQSRATGKTAAMDLHHYFAFRDGKIAYYRGTEDTAQTRATLQT
;
A
#
# COMPACT_ATOMS: atom_id res chain seq x y z
N MET A 1 2.67 -16.77 -15.31
CA MET A 1 1.94 -15.54 -15.05
C MET A 1 2.46 -14.46 -15.98
N SER A 2 1.60 -13.60 -16.43
CA SER A 2 1.98 -12.57 -17.42
C SER A 2 2.01 -11.19 -16.77
N ALA A 3 2.70 -10.25 -17.42
CA ALA A 3 2.69 -8.85 -17.03
C ALA A 3 1.25 -8.32 -16.95
N ASP A 4 0.43 -8.61 -17.95
CA ASP A 4 -0.97 -8.15 -17.97
C ASP A 4 -1.79 -8.71 -16.84
N ALA A 5 -1.64 -10.00 -16.52
CA ALA A 5 -2.34 -10.62 -15.40
C ALA A 5 -1.91 -10.03 -14.06
N ASN A 6 -0.62 -9.72 -13.91
CA ASN A 6 -0.08 -9.09 -12.69
C ASN A 6 -0.62 -7.67 -12.53
N ILE A 7 -0.69 -6.89 -13.59
CA ILE A 7 -1.31 -5.55 -13.57
C ILE A 7 -2.78 -5.64 -13.13
N LYS A 8 -3.54 -6.60 -13.68
CA LYS A 8 -4.95 -6.78 -13.30
C LYS A 8 -5.08 -7.09 -11.81
N THR A 9 -4.20 -7.93 -11.26
CA THR A 9 -4.21 -8.24 -9.83
C THR A 9 -3.98 -6.97 -9.00
N ILE A 10 -3.00 -6.13 -9.38
CA ILE A 10 -2.73 -4.90 -8.64
C ILE A 10 -3.91 -3.91 -8.76
N MET A 11 -4.50 -3.78 -9.94
CA MET A 11 -5.68 -2.91 -10.10
C MET A 11 -6.84 -3.39 -9.24
N SER A 12 -7.05 -4.69 -9.12
CA SER A 12 -8.06 -5.27 -8.24
C SER A 12 -7.77 -4.99 -6.77
N VAL A 13 -6.50 -5.03 -6.36
CA VAL A 13 -6.07 -4.69 -5.00
C VAL A 13 -6.36 -3.21 -4.72
N TYR A 14 -6.06 -2.32 -5.66
CA TYR A 14 -6.35 -0.90 -5.50
C TYR A 14 -7.86 -0.61 -5.40
N GLU A 15 -8.66 -1.29 -6.21
CA GLU A 15 -10.12 -1.17 -6.12
C GLU A 15 -10.66 -1.67 -4.78
N ALA A 16 -10.14 -2.80 -4.30
CA ALA A 16 -10.50 -3.35 -2.99
C ALA A 16 -10.13 -2.37 -1.87
N PHE A 17 -8.95 -1.75 -1.95
CA PHE A 17 -8.53 -0.74 -1.00
C PHE A 17 -9.52 0.45 -1.01
N GLY A 18 -9.93 0.91 -2.19
CA GLY A 18 -10.86 2.03 -2.33
C GLY A 18 -12.23 1.79 -1.72
N ARG A 19 -12.68 0.53 -1.64
CA ARG A 19 -13.96 0.18 -1.01
C ARG A 19 -13.82 -0.41 0.40
N GLY A 20 -12.60 -0.42 0.95
CA GLY A 20 -12.35 -0.93 2.30
C GLY A 20 -12.42 -2.45 2.43
N ASP A 21 -12.27 -3.17 1.33
CA ASP A 21 -12.37 -4.64 1.30
C ASP A 21 -10.99 -5.30 1.53
N VAL A 22 -10.57 -5.35 2.78
CA VAL A 22 -9.28 -5.92 3.17
C VAL A 22 -9.24 -7.43 2.88
N ALA A 23 -10.36 -8.13 3.05
CA ALA A 23 -10.42 -9.57 2.76
C ALA A 23 -10.03 -9.87 1.31
N ALA A 24 -10.49 -9.07 0.34
CA ALA A 24 -10.12 -9.24 -1.06
C ALA A 24 -8.62 -8.97 -1.29
N ILE A 25 -8.02 -8.03 -0.56
CA ILE A 25 -6.57 -7.80 -0.63
C ILE A 25 -5.81 -9.02 -0.10
N LEU A 26 -6.25 -9.57 1.03
CA LEU A 26 -5.59 -10.74 1.62
C LEU A 26 -5.67 -11.96 0.70
N ASP A 27 -6.72 -12.09 -0.11
CA ASP A 27 -6.82 -13.17 -1.10
C ASP A 27 -5.79 -13.03 -2.22
N ALA A 28 -5.24 -11.84 -2.45
CA ALA A 28 -4.28 -11.57 -3.50
C ALA A 28 -2.82 -11.73 -3.06
N VAL A 29 -2.57 -11.99 -1.78
CA VAL A 29 -1.20 -12.15 -1.24
C VAL A 29 -0.93 -13.60 -0.85
N THR A 30 0.36 -13.98 -0.83
CA THR A 30 0.77 -15.31 -0.36
C THR A 30 0.64 -15.40 1.16
N ASP A 31 0.60 -16.64 1.70
CA ASP A 31 0.51 -16.85 3.14
C ASP A 31 1.75 -16.32 3.89
N ASP A 32 2.90 -16.26 3.21
CA ASP A 32 4.17 -15.81 3.76
C ASP A 32 4.60 -14.43 3.23
N VAL A 33 3.68 -13.64 2.74
CA VAL A 33 3.96 -12.33 2.14
C VAL A 33 4.83 -11.46 3.06
N ASP A 34 5.78 -10.74 2.45
CA ASP A 34 6.64 -9.76 3.11
C ASP A 34 6.19 -8.37 2.64
N TRP A 35 5.67 -7.58 3.56
CA TRP A 35 4.92 -6.36 3.24
C TRP A 35 5.41 -5.17 4.04
N ALA A 36 5.74 -4.07 3.39
CA ALA A 36 6.07 -2.83 4.09
C ALA A 36 5.82 -1.59 3.25
N ALA A 37 5.24 -0.59 3.88
CA ALA A 37 5.42 0.80 3.47
C ALA A 37 6.52 1.38 4.36
N GLU A 38 7.55 1.97 3.77
CA GLU A 38 8.70 2.51 4.51
C GLU A 38 9.27 1.51 5.52
N ALA A 39 9.92 0.47 5.01
CA ALA A 39 10.35 -0.70 5.79
C ALA A 39 11.21 -0.34 7.02
N ALA A 40 12.04 0.69 6.93
CA ALA A 40 12.91 1.16 8.02
C ALA A 40 12.35 2.39 8.73
N GLY A 41 11.18 2.88 8.31
CA GLY A 41 10.59 4.10 8.84
C GLY A 41 9.92 3.89 10.19
N ALA A 42 9.85 4.96 10.98
CA ALA A 42 9.18 4.97 12.27
C ALA A 42 8.25 6.19 12.44
N ALA A 43 8.04 6.97 11.38
CA ALA A 43 7.26 8.19 11.45
C ALA A 43 5.75 7.95 11.54
N ALA A 44 5.26 6.78 11.15
CA ALA A 44 3.84 6.45 11.14
C ALA A 44 3.60 5.05 11.71
N PRO A 45 2.44 4.81 12.34
CA PRO A 45 2.17 3.51 12.98
C PRO A 45 2.10 2.33 12.00
N TRP A 46 1.76 2.58 10.72
CA TRP A 46 1.67 1.51 9.73
C TRP A 46 3.01 1.19 9.05
N TYR A 47 4.07 1.95 9.31
CA TYR A 47 5.40 1.69 8.74
C TYR A 47 6.01 0.41 9.33
N GLY A 48 7.05 -0.09 8.65
CA GLY A 48 7.79 -1.26 9.09
C GLY A 48 7.36 -2.54 8.37
N VAL A 49 8.23 -3.55 8.46
CA VAL A 49 8.01 -4.82 7.78
C VAL A 49 6.95 -5.65 8.50
N ARG A 50 6.00 -6.17 7.74
CA ARG A 50 4.93 -7.06 8.20
C ARG A 50 5.03 -8.38 7.46
N HIS A 51 4.76 -9.48 8.14
CA HIS A 51 4.83 -10.82 7.57
C HIS A 51 3.47 -11.50 7.61
N GLY A 52 3.11 -12.15 6.49
CA GLY A 52 1.90 -12.95 6.38
C GLY A 52 0.61 -12.13 6.31
N LYS A 53 -0.50 -12.83 6.14
CA LYS A 53 -1.81 -12.18 5.97
C LYS A 53 -2.23 -11.40 7.21
N ASP A 54 -1.94 -11.89 8.41
CA ASP A 54 -2.26 -11.17 9.64
C ASP A 54 -1.49 -9.87 9.75
N GLY A 55 -0.23 -9.86 9.31
CA GLY A 55 0.59 -8.65 9.28
C GLY A 55 0.04 -7.61 8.30
N VAL A 56 -0.41 -8.05 7.13
CA VAL A 56 -1.03 -7.16 6.13
C VAL A 56 -2.35 -6.62 6.66
N ALA A 57 -3.18 -7.45 7.30
CA ALA A 57 -4.43 -6.99 7.90
C ALA A 57 -4.18 -5.92 8.97
N ALA A 58 -3.16 -6.11 9.82
CA ALA A 58 -2.76 -5.12 10.82
C ALA A 58 -2.29 -3.81 10.19
N PHE A 59 -1.54 -3.90 9.08
CA PHE A 59 -1.10 -2.72 8.33
C PHE A 59 -2.31 -1.86 7.90
N PHE A 60 -3.32 -2.47 7.29
CA PHE A 60 -4.49 -1.74 6.82
C PHE A 60 -5.34 -1.21 7.98
N ALA A 61 -5.44 -1.96 9.07
CA ALA A 61 -6.17 -1.51 10.26
C ALA A 61 -5.51 -0.26 10.87
N GLU A 62 -4.19 -0.27 11.01
CA GLU A 62 -3.46 0.87 11.56
C GLU A 62 -3.51 2.08 10.63
N PHE A 63 -3.35 1.87 9.33
CA PHE A 63 -3.47 2.94 8.35
C PHE A 63 -4.87 3.56 8.38
N GLY A 64 -5.90 2.73 8.30
CA GLY A 64 -7.29 3.18 8.23
C GLY A 64 -7.76 3.87 9.50
N SER A 65 -7.23 3.50 10.68
CA SER A 65 -7.57 4.17 11.93
C SER A 65 -6.85 5.52 12.10
N THR A 66 -5.77 5.73 11.35
CA THR A 66 -4.93 6.95 11.47
C THR A 66 -5.27 7.97 10.40
N MET A 67 -5.51 7.53 9.16
CA MET A 67 -5.67 8.40 7.99
C MET A 67 -7.00 8.16 7.30
N GLU A 68 -7.57 9.23 6.76
CA GLU A 68 -8.70 9.17 5.86
C GLU A 68 -8.22 9.53 4.45
N VAL A 69 -8.38 8.60 3.50
CA VAL A 69 -7.94 8.78 2.12
C VAL A 69 -8.93 9.65 1.37
N GLU A 70 -8.44 10.72 0.74
CA GLU A 70 -9.24 11.63 -0.07
C GLU A 70 -9.01 11.40 -1.57
N GLU A 71 -7.81 10.96 -1.95
CA GLU A 71 -7.48 10.60 -3.33
C GLU A 71 -6.51 9.44 -3.35
N PHE A 72 -6.76 8.47 -4.23
CA PHE A 72 -5.86 7.34 -4.49
C PHE A 72 -6.01 6.97 -5.96
N THR A 73 -5.16 7.54 -6.82
CA THR A 73 -5.29 7.40 -8.27
C THR A 73 -4.00 6.85 -8.86
N PRO A 74 -3.99 5.60 -9.37
CA PRO A 74 -2.85 5.11 -10.12
C PRO A 74 -2.66 5.97 -11.37
N VAL A 75 -1.47 6.56 -11.51
CA VAL A 75 -1.15 7.44 -12.66
C VAL A 75 -0.20 6.77 -13.64
N SER A 76 0.54 5.76 -13.20
CA SER A 76 1.44 4.99 -14.05
C SER A 76 1.62 3.60 -13.45
N ILE A 77 1.61 2.58 -14.30
CA ILE A 77 1.82 1.20 -13.88
C ILE A 77 2.57 0.47 -15.00
N ALA A 78 3.60 -0.28 -14.63
CA ALA A 78 4.40 -1.07 -15.54
C ALA A 78 4.71 -2.42 -14.91
N ALA A 79 4.85 -3.44 -15.73
CA ALA A 79 5.07 -4.80 -15.24
C ALA A 79 5.91 -5.62 -16.19
N ASN A 80 6.54 -6.64 -15.63
CA ASN A 80 7.07 -7.79 -16.35
C ASN A 80 6.38 -9.05 -15.80
N ASP A 81 6.91 -10.24 -16.11
CA ASP A 81 6.27 -11.49 -15.69
C ASP A 81 6.32 -11.75 -14.19
N THR A 82 7.18 -11.05 -13.45
CA THR A 82 7.38 -11.26 -12.01
C THR A 82 7.11 -10.04 -11.15
N ASP A 83 7.16 -8.83 -11.71
CA ASP A 83 7.12 -7.59 -10.93
C ASP A 83 6.11 -6.60 -11.48
N VAL A 84 5.54 -5.80 -10.59
CA VAL A 84 4.74 -4.62 -10.94
C VAL A 84 5.29 -3.41 -10.20
N LEU A 85 5.49 -2.31 -10.93
CA LEU A 85 5.83 -1.01 -10.35
C LEU A 85 4.72 -0.03 -10.69
N SER A 86 4.39 0.83 -9.74
CA SER A 86 3.35 1.83 -9.97
C SER A 86 3.65 3.13 -9.24
N VAL A 87 3.07 4.20 -9.78
CA VAL A 87 3.04 5.51 -9.13
C VAL A 87 1.58 5.85 -8.89
N VAL A 88 1.24 6.23 -7.66
CA VAL A 88 -0.13 6.53 -7.24
C VAL A 88 -0.19 7.97 -6.72
N ARG A 89 -1.08 8.77 -7.28
CA ARG A 89 -1.37 10.10 -6.73
C ARG A 89 -2.24 9.92 -5.49
N PHE A 90 -1.77 10.48 -4.38
CA PHE A 90 -2.32 10.19 -3.06
C PHE A 90 -2.57 11.47 -2.28
N ARG A 91 -3.71 11.52 -1.61
CA ARG A 91 -4.03 12.58 -0.66
C ARG A 91 -4.78 11.95 0.51
N ALA A 92 -4.36 12.29 1.72
CA ALA A 92 -5.00 11.78 2.93
C ALA A 92 -4.95 12.79 4.06
N GLN A 93 -5.93 12.72 4.95
CA GLN A 93 -6.05 13.57 6.10
C GLN A 93 -5.82 12.76 7.37
N SER A 94 -5.03 13.28 8.30
CA SER A 94 -4.89 12.68 9.62
C SER A 94 -6.20 12.86 10.40
N ARG A 95 -6.73 11.76 10.92
CA ARG A 95 -7.98 11.80 11.70
C ARG A 95 -7.80 12.57 13.01
N ALA A 96 -6.62 12.48 13.63
CA ALA A 96 -6.35 13.11 14.91
C ALA A 96 -6.08 14.62 14.79
N THR A 97 -5.35 15.06 13.74
CA THR A 97 -4.90 16.44 13.64
C THR A 97 -5.67 17.25 12.61
N GLY A 98 -6.34 16.61 11.65
CA GLY A 98 -6.98 17.27 10.53
C GLY A 98 -6.03 17.75 9.44
N LYS A 99 -4.72 17.55 9.60
CA LYS A 99 -3.72 17.95 8.61
C LYS A 99 -3.72 16.99 7.43
N THR A 100 -3.43 17.51 6.25
CA THR A 100 -3.47 16.77 5.00
C THR A 100 -2.09 16.60 4.41
N ALA A 101 -1.81 15.41 3.86
CA ALA A 101 -0.64 15.13 3.03
C ALA A 101 -1.08 14.84 1.61
N ALA A 102 -0.34 15.36 0.62
CA ALA A 102 -0.56 15.07 -0.79
C ALA A 102 0.79 14.76 -1.44
N MET A 103 0.89 13.61 -2.10
CA MET A 103 2.17 13.08 -2.59
C MET A 103 1.96 12.03 -3.65
N ASP A 104 3.03 11.65 -4.32
CA ASP A 104 3.04 10.45 -5.14
C ASP A 104 3.60 9.30 -4.30
N LEU A 105 2.86 8.19 -4.28
CA LEU A 105 3.34 6.93 -3.70
C LEU A 105 4.04 6.12 -4.78
N HIS A 106 5.10 5.41 -4.40
CA HIS A 106 5.83 4.51 -5.31
C HIS A 106 5.72 3.10 -4.75
N HIS A 107 5.15 2.20 -5.55
CA HIS A 107 4.89 0.83 -5.13
C HIS A 107 5.68 -0.15 -5.97
N TYR A 108 6.24 -1.16 -5.30
CA TYR A 108 6.90 -2.30 -5.92
C TYR A 108 6.28 -3.58 -5.39
N PHE A 109 5.82 -4.43 -6.31
CA PHE A 109 5.26 -5.74 -5.96
C PHE A 109 6.01 -6.84 -6.71
N ALA A 110 6.37 -7.90 -6.00
CA ALA A 110 6.90 -9.11 -6.61
C ALA A 110 5.90 -10.25 -6.43
N PHE A 111 5.73 -11.06 -7.46
CA PHE A 111 4.72 -12.10 -7.54
C PHE A 111 5.33 -13.49 -7.46
N ARG A 112 4.57 -14.42 -6.85
CA ARG A 112 4.85 -15.85 -6.88
C ARG A 112 3.52 -16.58 -7.09
N ASP A 113 3.47 -17.39 -8.15
CA ASP A 113 2.27 -18.17 -8.51
C ASP A 113 0.99 -17.32 -8.61
N GLY A 114 1.12 -16.13 -9.17
CA GLY A 114 -0.01 -15.23 -9.41
C GLY A 114 -0.45 -14.42 -8.21
N LYS A 115 0.27 -14.52 -7.09
CA LYS A 115 -0.05 -13.76 -5.88
C LYS A 115 1.13 -12.89 -5.47
N ILE A 116 0.83 -11.80 -4.76
CA ILE A 116 1.84 -10.89 -4.24
C ILE A 116 2.59 -11.58 -3.10
N ALA A 117 3.90 -11.78 -3.26
CA ALA A 117 4.76 -12.37 -2.24
C ALA A 117 5.61 -11.31 -1.53
N TYR A 118 5.79 -10.14 -2.12
CA TYR A 118 6.64 -9.08 -1.61
C TYR A 118 6.08 -7.72 -2.04
N TYR A 119 6.00 -6.80 -1.10
CA TYR A 119 5.57 -5.43 -1.38
C TYR A 119 6.46 -4.45 -0.64
N ARG A 120 6.88 -3.40 -1.36
CA ARG A 120 7.51 -2.22 -0.76
C ARG A 120 6.88 -0.97 -1.32
N GLY A 121 6.43 -0.10 -0.42
CA GLY A 121 5.97 1.24 -0.76
C GLY A 121 6.93 2.27 -0.20
N THR A 122 7.17 3.35 -0.95
CA THR A 122 7.91 4.52 -0.49
C THR A 122 7.06 5.76 -0.69
N GLU A 123 7.27 6.73 0.18
CA GLU A 123 6.46 7.94 0.20
C GLU A 123 7.26 9.12 0.78
N ASP A 124 6.67 10.30 0.77
CA ASP A 124 7.24 11.49 1.39
C ASP A 124 7.04 11.41 2.91
N THR A 125 8.00 10.79 3.59
CA THR A 125 7.92 10.54 5.03
C THR A 125 7.93 11.82 5.86
N ALA A 126 8.58 12.87 5.39
CA ALA A 126 8.59 14.17 6.07
C ALA A 126 7.18 14.75 6.12
N GLN A 127 6.44 14.66 5.01
CA GLN A 127 5.08 15.14 4.93
C GLN A 127 4.13 14.30 5.79
N THR A 128 4.28 12.97 5.76
CA THR A 128 3.51 12.07 6.61
C THR A 128 3.74 12.40 8.09
N ARG A 129 5.01 12.54 8.49
CA ARG A 129 5.37 12.92 9.87
C ARG A 129 4.69 14.23 10.28
N ALA A 130 4.76 15.25 9.42
CA ALA A 130 4.18 16.55 9.71
C ALA A 130 2.66 16.50 9.96
N THR A 131 1.94 15.63 9.21
CA THR A 131 0.48 15.50 9.41
C THR A 131 0.13 14.84 10.72
N LEU A 132 1.01 14.01 11.29
CA LEU A 132 0.74 13.28 12.53
C LEU A 132 1.17 14.04 13.78
N GLN A 133 1.90 15.14 13.64
CA GLN A 133 2.34 15.96 14.74
C GLN A 133 1.32 17.06 15.05
N THR A 134 1.07 17.27 16.33
CA THR A 134 0.16 18.34 16.82
C THR A 134 0.91 19.71 17.03
#